data_3caa182ed33c619250e859d1a116a4bb
#
_entry.id   3caa182ed33c619250e859d1a116a4bb
#
_cell.length_a   1.000
_cell.length_b   1.000
_cell.length_c   1.000
_cell.angle_alpha   90.00
_cell.angle_beta   90.00
_cell.angle_gamma   90.00
#
_symmetry.space_group_name_H-M   'P 1'
#
loop_
_entity.id
_entity.type
_entity.pdbx_description
1 polymer ?
#
loop_
_entity_poly.entity_id
_entity_poly.type
_entity_poly.pdbx_seq_one_letter_code
_entity_poly.pdbx_strand_id
1 'polypeptide(L)'
;MDNYYQWLNIEFGATAEQIKKAYREQVKKWHPDKNADNIFADGISKLINQAYEVLSDPIKRAAYDKQLREYLSAEEMKKAINRRGQIYTGKYPAGQFDFSKMKGEELLLYLLIKVIGRALR
;
A
#
# COMPACT_ATOMS: atom_id res chain seq x y z
N MET A 1 4.71 -10.17 -3.22
CA MET A 1 3.41 -9.59 -3.63
C MET A 1 3.30 -8.16 -3.11
N ASP A 2 2.72 -7.28 -3.90
CA ASP A 2 2.56 -5.88 -3.49
C ASP A 2 1.49 -5.76 -2.41
N ASN A 3 1.79 -5.00 -1.38
CA ASN A 3 0.84 -4.80 -0.28
C ASN A 3 0.13 -3.44 -0.40
N TYR A 4 -1.03 -3.45 -1.04
CA TYR A 4 -1.81 -2.24 -1.28
C TYR A 4 -2.34 -1.60 0.01
N TYR A 5 -2.61 -2.40 1.03
CA TYR A 5 -3.02 -1.89 2.34
C TYR A 5 -1.91 -1.06 2.98
N GLN A 6 -0.67 -1.53 2.88
CA GLN A 6 0.49 -0.77 3.36
C GLN A 6 0.65 0.57 2.63
N TRP A 7 0.48 0.55 1.30
CA TRP A 7 0.65 1.77 0.51
C TRP A 7 -0.36 2.85 0.89
N LEU A 8 -1.55 2.46 1.33
CA LEU A 8 -2.55 3.39 1.86
C LEU A 8 -2.42 3.60 3.36
N ASN A 9 -1.48 2.91 4.01
CA ASN A 9 -1.22 3.02 5.45
C ASN A 9 -2.43 2.59 6.30
N ILE A 10 -3.07 1.51 5.89
CA ILE A 10 -4.24 0.92 6.57
C ILE A 10 -4.03 -0.57 6.82
N GLU A 11 -4.88 -1.15 7.66
CA GLU A 11 -4.86 -2.56 7.99
C GLU A 11 -5.66 -3.39 7.00
N PHE A 12 -5.27 -4.66 6.85
CA PHE A 12 -6.09 -5.65 6.16
C PHE A 12 -7.46 -5.74 6.87
N GLY A 13 -8.52 -5.77 6.11
CA GLY A 13 -9.87 -5.76 6.68
C GLY A 13 -10.45 -4.38 6.92
N ALA A 14 -9.75 -3.31 6.50
CA ALA A 14 -10.29 -1.96 6.57
C ALA A 14 -11.62 -1.85 5.82
N THR A 15 -12.52 -1.01 6.32
CA THR A 15 -13.79 -0.77 5.65
C THR A 15 -13.61 0.03 4.37
N ALA A 16 -14.59 0.01 3.47
CA ALA A 16 -14.56 0.80 2.24
C ALA A 16 -14.39 2.30 2.53
N GLU A 17 -15.01 2.78 3.60
CA GLU A 17 -14.87 4.18 4.03
C GLU A 17 -13.48 4.50 4.53
N GLN A 18 -12.88 3.58 5.29
CA GLN A 18 -11.51 3.72 5.76
C GLN A 18 -10.51 3.75 4.60
N ILE A 19 -10.72 2.90 3.61
CA ILE A 19 -9.92 2.88 2.38
C ILE A 19 -10.02 4.22 1.65
N LYS A 20 -11.21 4.73 1.49
CA LYS A 20 -11.46 6.01 0.81
C LYS A 20 -10.82 7.18 1.54
N LYS A 21 -10.96 7.21 2.86
CA LYS A 21 -10.34 8.24 3.70
C LYS A 21 -8.82 8.19 3.61
N ALA A 22 -8.25 7.00 3.72
CA ALA A 22 -6.80 6.81 3.63
C ALA A 22 -6.26 7.24 2.26
N TYR A 23 -6.97 6.90 1.19
CA TYR A 23 -6.60 7.33 -0.16
C TYR A 23 -6.55 8.85 -0.27
N ARG A 24 -7.57 9.53 0.22
CA ARG A 24 -7.60 11.01 0.20
C ARG A 24 -6.44 11.62 0.96
N GLU A 25 -6.12 11.08 2.12
CA GLU A 25 -5.00 11.56 2.93
C GLU A 25 -3.67 11.38 2.21
N GLN A 26 -3.46 10.22 1.59
CA GLN A 26 -2.23 9.96 0.84
C GLN A 26 -2.11 10.82 -0.41
N VAL A 27 -3.22 11.02 -1.13
CA VAL A 27 -3.23 11.91 -2.31
C VAL A 27 -2.86 13.33 -1.92
N LYS A 28 -3.41 13.85 -0.82
CA LYS A 28 -3.05 15.18 -0.32
C LYS A 28 -1.55 15.26 0.01
N LYS A 29 -1.03 14.24 0.68
CA LYS A 29 0.37 14.23 1.11
C LYS A 29 1.34 14.19 -0.06
N TRP A 30 1.03 13.39 -1.08
CA TRP A 30 1.96 13.10 -2.18
C TRP A 30 1.56 13.73 -3.52
N HIS A 31 0.62 14.67 -3.52
CA HIS A 31 0.21 15.33 -4.75
C HIS A 31 1.39 16.03 -5.42
N PRO A 32 1.59 15.86 -6.74
CA PRO A 32 2.72 16.47 -7.45
C PRO A 32 2.80 17.99 -7.31
N ASP A 33 1.67 18.68 -7.26
CA ASP A 33 1.64 20.13 -7.11
C ASP A 33 2.21 20.61 -5.77
N LYS A 34 2.04 19.82 -4.71
CA LYS A 34 2.59 20.13 -3.38
C LYS A 34 4.02 19.66 -3.21
N ASN A 35 4.47 18.74 -4.03
CA ASN A 35 5.78 18.10 -3.93
C ASN A 35 6.59 18.29 -5.20
N ALA A 36 6.51 19.46 -5.80
CA ALA A 36 7.18 19.75 -7.07
C ALA A 36 8.69 19.50 -7.02
N ASP A 37 9.30 19.70 -5.84
CA ASP A 37 10.73 19.49 -5.65
C ASP A 37 11.10 18.04 -5.31
N ASN A 38 10.11 17.18 -5.08
CA ASN A 38 10.35 15.80 -4.72
C ASN A 38 10.21 14.90 -5.96
N ILE A 39 11.34 14.38 -6.43
CA ILE A 39 11.38 13.52 -7.62
C ILE A 39 10.63 12.18 -7.44
N PHE A 40 10.37 11.78 -6.19
CA PHE A 40 9.67 10.53 -5.90
C PHE A 40 8.15 10.66 -5.83
N ALA A 41 7.64 11.88 -5.72
CA ALA A 41 6.21 12.12 -5.50
C ALA A 41 5.33 11.54 -6.60
N ASP A 42 5.73 11.66 -7.85
CA ASP A 42 4.98 11.11 -8.98
C ASP A 42 4.89 9.58 -8.91
N GLY A 43 6.01 8.91 -8.64
CA GLY A 43 6.04 7.46 -8.48
C GLY A 43 5.18 6.97 -7.32
N ILE A 44 5.25 7.65 -6.18
CA ILE A 44 4.46 7.33 -5.00
C ILE A 44 2.97 7.53 -5.28
N SER A 45 2.59 8.60 -5.96
CA SER A 45 1.20 8.86 -6.36
C SER A 45 0.64 7.75 -7.24
N LYS A 46 1.45 7.24 -8.17
CA LYS A 46 1.05 6.12 -9.04
C LYS A 46 0.77 4.85 -8.23
N LEU A 47 1.60 4.55 -7.23
CA LEU A 47 1.38 3.40 -6.35
C LEU A 47 0.11 3.56 -5.53
N ILE A 48 -0.14 4.74 -4.98
CA ILE A 48 -1.33 5.05 -4.20
C ILE A 48 -2.60 4.89 -5.05
N ASN A 49 -2.59 5.42 -6.27
CA ASN A 49 -3.71 5.30 -7.20
C ASN A 49 -4.00 3.84 -7.55
N GLN A 50 -2.95 3.06 -7.77
CA GLN A 50 -3.07 1.65 -8.10
C GLN A 50 -3.66 0.85 -6.93
N ALA A 51 -3.20 1.12 -5.71
CA ALA A 51 -3.75 0.48 -4.52
C ALA A 51 -5.25 0.78 -4.38
N TYR A 52 -5.63 2.03 -4.57
CA TYR A 52 -7.04 2.43 -4.48
C TYR A 52 -7.89 1.80 -5.58
N GLU A 53 -7.38 1.72 -6.80
CA GLU A 53 -8.11 1.09 -7.91
C GLU A 53 -8.53 -0.35 -7.57
N VAL A 54 -7.65 -1.10 -6.95
CA VAL A 54 -7.94 -2.48 -6.55
C VAL A 54 -8.82 -2.54 -5.31
N LEU A 55 -8.48 -1.78 -4.28
CA LEU A 55 -9.15 -1.88 -2.99
C LEU A 55 -10.53 -1.21 -2.96
N SER A 56 -10.80 -0.28 -3.86
CA SER A 56 -12.11 0.39 -3.95
C SER A 56 -13.18 -0.42 -4.67
N ASP A 57 -12.77 -1.36 -5.51
CA ASP A 57 -13.70 -2.23 -6.23
C ASP A 57 -13.91 -3.52 -5.45
N PRO A 58 -15.14 -3.84 -5.01
CA PRO A 58 -15.40 -5.03 -4.20
C PRO A 58 -14.95 -6.34 -4.87
N ILE A 59 -15.09 -6.45 -6.18
CA ILE A 59 -14.71 -7.66 -6.93
C ILE A 59 -13.19 -7.78 -6.99
N LYS A 60 -12.51 -6.71 -7.39
CA LYS A 60 -11.04 -6.68 -7.44
C LYS A 60 -10.43 -6.87 -6.06
N ARG A 61 -11.02 -6.25 -5.04
CA ARG A 61 -10.58 -6.38 -3.67
C ARG A 61 -10.68 -7.82 -3.19
N ALA A 62 -11.81 -8.49 -3.44
CA ALA A 62 -11.99 -9.88 -3.02
C ALA A 62 -10.96 -10.81 -3.66
N ALA A 63 -10.69 -10.63 -4.95
CA ALA A 63 -9.67 -11.41 -5.65
C ALA A 63 -8.26 -11.13 -5.11
N TYR A 64 -7.95 -9.87 -4.85
CA TYR A 64 -6.67 -9.48 -4.27
C TYR A 64 -6.49 -10.03 -2.86
N ASP A 65 -7.51 -9.93 -2.02
CA ASP A 65 -7.46 -10.43 -0.64
C ASP A 65 -7.23 -11.95 -0.60
N LYS A 66 -7.85 -12.67 -1.52
CA LYS A 66 -7.63 -14.12 -1.65
C LYS A 66 -6.17 -14.42 -2.00
N GLN A 67 -5.62 -13.74 -2.98
CA GLN A 67 -4.22 -13.91 -3.38
C GLN A 67 -3.27 -13.56 -2.24
N LEU A 68 -3.56 -12.49 -1.51
CA LEU A 68 -2.74 -12.05 -0.39
C LEU A 68 -2.73 -13.08 0.74
N ARG A 69 -3.89 -13.65 1.06
CA ARG A 69 -3.98 -14.73 2.07
C ARG A 69 -3.17 -15.96 1.66
N GLU A 70 -3.24 -16.33 0.39
CA GLU A 70 -2.48 -17.48 -0.14
C GLU A 70 -0.97 -17.22 -0.12
N TYR A 71 -0.56 -15.97 -0.34
CA TYR A 71 0.84 -15.57 -0.32
C TYR A 71 1.44 -15.61 1.10
N LEU A 72 0.65 -15.25 2.10
CA LEU A 72 1.12 -15.22 3.48
C LEU A 72 1.20 -16.64 4.06
N SER A 73 2.25 -16.91 4.86
CA SER A 73 2.33 -18.16 5.59
C SER A 73 1.28 -18.21 6.72
N ALA A 74 0.87 -19.42 7.10
CA ALA A 74 -0.09 -19.60 8.19
C ALA A 74 0.39 -18.95 9.51
N GLU A 75 1.69 -19.02 9.78
CA GLU A 75 2.28 -18.42 10.98
C GLU A 75 2.21 -16.90 10.95
N GLU A 76 2.51 -16.29 9.80
CA GLU A 76 2.40 -14.84 9.62
C GLU A 76 0.96 -14.38 9.82
N MET A 77 0.01 -15.12 9.28
CA MET A 77 -1.40 -14.82 9.46
C MET A 77 -1.84 -14.94 10.91
N LYS A 78 -1.40 -15.97 11.63
CA LYS A 78 -1.69 -16.14 13.05
C LYS A 78 -1.16 -14.99 13.89
N LYS A 79 0.09 -14.58 13.65
CA LYS A 79 0.69 -13.44 14.34
C LYS A 79 -0.07 -12.15 14.07
N ALA A 80 -0.51 -11.96 12.83
CA ALA A 80 -1.25 -10.77 12.43
C ALA A 80 -2.66 -10.72 13.05
N ILE A 81 -3.35 -11.86 13.10
CA ILE A 81 -4.71 -11.96 13.67
C ILE A 81 -4.70 -11.73 15.18
N ASN A 82 -3.69 -12.26 15.89
CA ASN A 82 -3.61 -12.15 17.34
C ASN A 82 -3.42 -10.73 17.86
N ARG A 83 -3.08 -9.80 16.99
CA ARG A 83 -2.80 -8.42 17.35
C ARG A 83 -4.00 -7.49 17.28
N ARG A 84 -5.19 -7.78 17.49
CA ARG A 84 -6.40 -6.94 17.45
C ARG A 84 -7.54 -7.56 16.65
N GLY A 85 -7.43 -8.86 16.32
CA GLY A 85 -8.43 -9.53 15.51
C GLY A 85 -8.45 -9.11 14.04
N GLN A 86 -7.40 -8.44 13.58
CA GLN A 86 -7.26 -8.00 12.19
C GLN A 86 -5.98 -8.56 11.58
N ILE A 87 -6.02 -8.93 10.31
CA ILE A 87 -4.84 -9.39 9.59
C ILE A 87 -3.98 -8.20 9.18
N TYR A 88 -2.74 -8.25 9.60
CA TYR A 88 -1.73 -7.28 9.25
C TYR A 88 -0.72 -7.93 8.29
N THR A 89 -0.48 -7.29 7.14
CA THR A 89 0.22 -7.94 6.01
C THR A 89 1.49 -7.22 5.59
N GLY A 90 2.17 -6.52 6.45
CA GLY A 90 3.33 -5.79 6.03
C GLY A 90 4.52 -5.87 6.96
N LYS A 91 5.66 -5.36 6.51
CA LYS A 91 6.87 -5.20 7.29
C LYS A 91 6.68 -4.21 8.44
N TYR A 92 5.79 -3.24 8.25
CA TYR A 92 5.51 -2.20 9.23
C TYR A 92 4.07 -2.31 9.71
N PRO A 93 3.80 -2.06 11.01
CA PRO A 93 2.43 -2.01 11.51
C PRO A 93 1.60 -0.96 10.76
N ALA A 94 0.28 -1.18 10.69
CA ALA A 94 -0.62 -0.19 10.12
C ALA A 94 -0.43 1.16 10.82
N GLY A 95 -0.42 2.24 10.05
CA GLY A 95 -0.13 3.57 10.56
C GLY A 95 1.34 3.91 10.71
N GLN A 96 2.24 2.93 10.54
CA GLN A 96 3.68 3.15 10.66
C GLN A 96 4.43 3.12 9.32
N PHE A 97 3.82 2.60 8.27
CA PHE A 97 4.43 2.64 6.95
C PHE A 97 4.34 4.06 6.38
N ASP A 98 5.46 4.60 5.96
CA ASP A 98 5.50 5.93 5.37
C ASP A 98 6.64 6.00 4.36
N PHE A 99 6.30 6.31 3.12
CA PHE A 99 7.29 6.48 2.06
C PHE A 99 8.34 7.54 2.41
N SER A 100 7.98 8.56 3.20
CA SER A 100 8.90 9.62 3.58
C SER A 100 10.01 9.15 4.53
N LYS A 101 9.81 8.03 5.21
CA LYS A 101 10.78 7.43 6.11
C LYS A 101 11.80 6.54 5.40
N MET A 102 11.56 6.21 4.15
CA MET A 102 12.50 5.45 3.34
C MET A 102 13.66 6.37 2.91
N LYS A 103 14.87 5.83 2.97
CA LYS A 103 16.05 6.57 2.48
C LYS A 103 15.98 6.71 0.97
N GLY A 104 16.58 7.78 0.45
CA GLY A 104 16.51 8.08 -0.98
C GLY A 104 16.87 6.93 -1.90
N GLU A 105 17.93 6.19 -1.59
CA GLU A 105 18.36 5.03 -2.38
C GLU A 105 17.35 3.88 -2.29
N GLU A 106 16.84 3.59 -1.11
CA GLU A 106 15.81 2.56 -0.90
C GLU A 106 14.52 2.92 -1.64
N LEU A 107 14.12 4.16 -1.54
CA LEU A 107 12.91 4.65 -2.20
C LEU A 107 13.04 4.61 -3.72
N LEU A 108 14.19 5.03 -4.24
CA LEU A 108 14.46 4.98 -5.67
C LEU A 108 14.41 3.55 -6.19
N LEU A 109 15.09 2.63 -5.51
CA LEU A 109 15.10 1.22 -5.88
C LEU A 109 13.69 0.61 -5.80
N TYR A 110 12.97 0.91 -4.74
CA TYR A 110 11.60 0.45 -4.55
C TYR A 110 10.69 0.91 -5.69
N LEU A 111 10.75 2.19 -6.03
CA LEU A 111 9.93 2.76 -7.11
C LEU A 111 10.34 2.22 -8.47
N LEU A 112 11.62 2.03 -8.73
CA LEU A 112 12.09 1.43 -9.98
C LEU A 112 11.53 0.01 -10.17
N ILE A 113 11.56 -0.79 -9.13
CA ILE A 113 11.05 -2.16 -9.18
C ILE A 113 9.51 -2.18 -9.33
N LYS A 114 8.80 -1.33 -8.59
CA LYS A 114 7.35 -1.36 -8.55
C LYS A 114 6.68 -0.64 -9.71
N VAL A 115 7.18 0.52 -10.10
CA VAL A 115 6.57 1.34 -11.15
C VAL A 115 7.09 0.96 -12.52
N ILE A 116 8.41 0.98 -12.70
CA ILE A 116 9.03 0.69 -14.01
C ILE A 116 8.92 -0.78 -14.36
N GLY A 117 9.13 -1.66 -13.39
CA GLY A 117 8.99 -3.10 -13.61
C GLY A 117 7.63 -3.52 -14.12
N ARG A 118 6.57 -2.81 -13.73
CA ARG A 118 5.21 -3.07 -14.22
C ARG A 118 4.96 -2.53 -15.61
N ALA A 119 5.57 -1.42 -15.96
CA ALA A 119 5.45 -0.85 -17.30
C ALA A 119 6.08 -1.73 -18.37
N LEU A 120 7.04 -2.59 -17.98
CA LEU A 120 7.73 -3.50 -18.88
C LEU A 120 7.06 -4.88 -19.00
N ARG A 121 6.00 -5.11 -18.26
CA ARG A 121 5.22 -6.36 -18.35
C ARG A 121 4.08 -6.20 -19.39
#